data_8524d024f8cbd9af267a432db903ecb9
#
_entry.id   8524d024f8cbd9af267a432db903ecb9
#
_cell.length_a   1.000
_cell.length_b   1.000
_cell.length_c   1.000
_cell.angle_alpha   90.00
_cell.angle_beta   90.00
_cell.angle_gamma   90.00
#
_symmetry.space_group_name_H-M   'P 1'
#
loop_
_entity.id
_entity.type
_entity.pdbx_description
1 polymer ?
#
loop_
_entity_poly.entity_id
_entity_poly.type
_entity_poly.pdbx_seq_one_letter_code
_entity_poly.pdbx_strand_id
1 'polypeptide(L)'
;VYKRQELGTVAMIRGNNNSTFLLLAISEYDKDNIAHTSVDDLEMCIKSLLNFYDQHGQGHRLVIPLMGTNLSRAGLSHNDSLRVITSLFQLYGDKIHGEVDVVIYKGDKDKVTLDI
;
A
#
# COMPACT_ATOMS: atom_id res chain seq x y z
N VAL A 1 -5.24 -20.61 -15.88
CA VAL A 1 -3.90 -20.11 -16.13
C VAL A 1 -3.69 -18.83 -15.33
N TYR A 2 -2.79 -18.90 -14.37
CA TYR A 2 -2.45 -17.75 -13.57
C TYR A 2 -1.47 -16.86 -14.32
N LYS A 3 -1.89 -15.64 -14.61
CA LYS A 3 -0.93 -14.61 -14.97
C LYS A 3 -0.44 -13.95 -13.68
N ARG A 4 0.87 -14.03 -13.44
CA ARG A 4 1.46 -13.23 -12.37
C ARG A 4 1.40 -11.77 -12.76
N GLN A 5 0.89 -10.94 -11.85
CA GLN A 5 0.90 -9.50 -12.05
C GLN A 5 2.28 -8.95 -11.71
N GLU A 6 2.75 -7.98 -12.47
CA GLU A 6 3.98 -7.27 -12.15
C GLU A 6 3.80 -6.46 -10.85
N LEU A 7 4.87 -6.33 -10.09
CA LEU A 7 4.87 -5.47 -8.92
C LEU A 7 4.43 -4.05 -9.28
N GLY A 8 3.60 -3.48 -8.45
CA GLY A 8 3.06 -2.15 -8.66
C GLY A 8 1.80 -2.10 -9.53
N THR A 9 1.35 -3.26 -10.05
CA THR A 9 0.09 -3.32 -10.78
C THR A 9 -1.07 -2.98 -9.85
N VAL A 10 -1.95 -2.10 -10.30
CA VAL A 10 -3.15 -1.70 -9.56
C VAL A 10 -4.38 -2.13 -10.36
N ALA A 11 -5.25 -2.89 -9.74
CA ALA A 11 -6.54 -3.25 -10.31
C ALA A 11 -7.66 -2.57 -9.53
N MET A 12 -8.61 -1.99 -10.24
CA MET A 12 -9.74 -1.31 -9.63
C MET A 12 -10.98 -2.20 -9.70
N ILE A 13 -11.61 -2.43 -8.56
CA ILE A 13 -12.82 -3.23 -8.44
C ILE A 13 -13.89 -2.39 -7.75
N ARG A 14 -15.07 -2.32 -8.34
CA ARG A 14 -16.21 -1.68 -7.69
C ARG A 14 -16.90 -2.70 -6.78
N GLY A 15 -17.00 -2.32 -5.51
CA GLY A 15 -17.73 -3.10 -4.53
C GLY A 15 -19.18 -2.63 -4.37
N ASN A 16 -19.86 -3.21 -3.40
CA ASN A 16 -21.18 -2.76 -3.00
C ASN A 16 -21.09 -1.42 -2.25
N ASN A 17 -22.22 -0.72 -2.13
CA ASN A 17 -22.32 0.54 -1.38
C ASN A 17 -21.43 1.67 -1.92
N ASN A 18 -21.23 1.71 -3.24
CA ASN A 18 -20.40 2.74 -3.89
C ASN A 18 -18.92 2.76 -3.43
N SER A 19 -18.47 1.68 -2.83
CA SER A 19 -17.04 1.53 -2.48
C SER A 19 -16.25 1.06 -3.68
N THR A 20 -15.04 1.59 -3.83
CA THR A 20 -14.09 1.14 -4.85
C THR A 20 -12.87 0.58 -4.14
N PHE A 21 -12.41 -0.58 -4.57
CA PHE A 21 -11.21 -1.22 -4.05
C PHE A 21 -10.11 -1.15 -5.08
N LEU A 22 -8.92 -0.80 -4.61
CA LEU A 22 -7.70 -0.84 -5.41
C LEU A 22 -6.86 -2.00 -4.91
N LEU A 23 -6.62 -2.97 -5.77
CA LEU A 23 -5.78 -4.12 -5.47
C LEU A 23 -4.38 -3.85 -5.99
N LEU A 24 -3.41 -3.80 -5.09
CA LEU A 24 -2.03 -3.48 -5.41
C LEU A 24 -1.15 -4.72 -5.26
N ALA A 25 -0.41 -5.06 -6.30
CA ALA A 25 0.54 -6.18 -6.28
C ALA A 25 1.84 -5.71 -5.61
N ILE A 26 2.07 -6.15 -4.36
CA ILE A 26 3.22 -5.69 -3.55
C ILE A 26 4.27 -6.76 -3.31
N SER A 27 4.03 -8.00 -3.70
CA SER A 27 4.95 -9.11 -3.43
C SER A 27 5.10 -10.00 -4.65
N GLU A 28 6.29 -10.57 -4.81
CA GLU A 28 6.55 -11.63 -5.76
C GLU A 28 6.75 -12.96 -5.04
N TYR A 29 6.33 -14.05 -5.65
CA TYR A 29 6.60 -15.38 -5.13
C TYR A 29 7.88 -15.92 -5.75
N ASP A 30 8.72 -16.53 -4.91
CA ASP A 30 9.90 -17.24 -5.39
C ASP A 30 9.52 -18.65 -5.89
N LYS A 31 10.53 -19.44 -6.28
CA LYS A 31 10.34 -20.80 -6.77
C LYS A 31 9.74 -21.75 -5.73
N ASP A 32 9.82 -21.39 -4.45
CA ASP A 32 9.25 -22.17 -3.34
C ASP A 32 7.88 -21.63 -2.90
N ASN A 33 7.27 -20.74 -3.69
CA ASN A 33 5.99 -20.08 -3.42
C ASN A 33 5.99 -19.25 -2.12
N ILE A 34 7.16 -18.69 -1.77
CA ILE A 34 7.29 -17.78 -0.63
C ILE A 34 7.22 -16.34 -1.14
N ALA A 35 6.30 -15.56 -0.56
CA ALA A 35 6.14 -14.16 -0.94
C ALA A 35 7.32 -13.33 -0.46
N HIS A 36 7.86 -12.50 -1.35
CA HIS A 36 8.95 -11.57 -1.05
C HIS A 36 8.62 -10.18 -1.53
N THR A 37 9.03 -9.18 -0.75
CA THR A 37 9.08 -7.81 -1.19
C THR A 37 10.23 -7.11 -0.47
N SER A 38 10.91 -6.21 -1.16
CA SER A 38 11.93 -5.36 -0.56
C SER A 38 11.33 -4.00 -0.23
N VAL A 39 12.08 -3.19 0.55
CA VAL A 39 11.65 -1.81 0.83
C VAL A 39 11.60 -1.00 -0.46
N ASP A 40 12.57 -1.20 -1.36
CA ASP A 40 12.57 -0.51 -2.67
C ASP A 40 11.37 -0.91 -3.52
N ASP A 41 10.99 -2.19 -3.51
CA ASP A 41 9.79 -2.67 -4.20
C ASP A 41 8.54 -2.04 -3.60
N LEU A 42 8.48 -1.91 -2.28
CA LEU A 42 7.35 -1.29 -1.60
C LEU A 42 7.23 0.19 -1.99
N GLU A 43 8.34 0.91 -2.04
CA GLU A 43 8.35 2.31 -2.49
C GLU A 43 7.84 2.44 -3.92
N MET A 44 8.31 1.58 -4.81
CA MET A 44 7.85 1.57 -6.21
C MET A 44 6.36 1.27 -6.31
N CYS A 45 5.87 0.32 -5.52
CA CYS A 45 4.45 -0.03 -5.49
C CYS A 45 3.59 1.13 -4.99
N ILE A 46 4.03 1.84 -3.96
CA ILE A 46 3.30 3.00 -3.43
C ILE A 46 3.29 4.14 -4.45
N LYS A 47 4.40 4.37 -5.15
CA LYS A 47 4.40 5.34 -6.25
C LYS A 47 3.39 4.99 -7.33
N SER A 48 3.33 3.74 -7.73
CA SER A 48 2.34 3.26 -8.71
C SER A 48 0.91 3.49 -8.21
N LEU A 49 0.66 3.20 -6.93
CA LEU A 49 -0.64 3.43 -6.32
C LEU A 49 -1.02 4.91 -6.35
N LEU A 50 -0.10 5.79 -5.97
CA LEU A 50 -0.35 7.24 -5.97
C LEU A 50 -0.60 7.78 -7.37
N ASN A 51 0.15 7.30 -8.37
CA ASN A 51 -0.10 7.69 -9.76
C ASN A 51 -1.47 7.22 -10.23
N PHE A 52 -1.86 6.01 -9.89
CA PHE A 52 -3.18 5.48 -10.22
C PHE A 52 -4.28 6.29 -9.53
N TYR A 53 -4.10 6.58 -8.27
CA TYR A 53 -5.05 7.37 -7.48
C TYR A 53 -5.18 8.80 -8.05
N ASP A 54 -4.08 9.41 -8.45
CA ASP A 54 -4.09 10.74 -9.08
C ASP A 54 -4.95 10.75 -10.34
N GLN A 55 -4.86 9.71 -11.16
CA GLN A 55 -5.57 9.61 -12.43
C GLN A 55 -7.02 9.14 -12.28
N HIS A 56 -7.32 8.29 -11.30
CA HIS A 56 -8.59 7.57 -11.22
C HIS A 56 -9.35 7.78 -9.91
N GLY A 57 -8.73 8.41 -8.92
CA GLY A 57 -9.31 8.53 -7.58
C GLY A 57 -10.39 9.60 -7.45
N GLN A 58 -10.46 10.55 -8.39
CA GLN A 58 -11.49 11.61 -8.43
C GLN A 58 -11.60 12.42 -7.12
N GLY A 59 -10.52 12.54 -6.35
CA GLY A 59 -10.51 13.25 -5.08
C GLY A 59 -11.19 12.51 -3.92
N HIS A 60 -11.59 11.26 -4.12
CA HIS A 60 -12.18 10.47 -3.05
C HIS A 60 -11.15 10.12 -1.97
N ARG A 61 -11.64 9.91 -0.75
CA ARG A 61 -10.78 9.47 0.34
C ARG A 61 -10.13 8.13 0.01
N LEU A 62 -8.82 8.05 0.24
CA LEU A 62 -8.06 6.81 0.11
C LEU A 62 -7.82 6.23 1.51
N VAL A 63 -8.12 4.95 1.67
CA VAL A 63 -7.85 4.22 2.92
C VAL A 63 -6.88 3.11 2.61
N ILE A 64 -5.74 3.10 3.29
CA ILE A 64 -4.71 2.08 3.06
C ILE A 64 -4.26 1.45 4.38
N PRO A 65 -3.94 0.15 4.37
CA PRO A 65 -3.35 -0.51 5.54
C PRO A 65 -1.83 -0.33 5.57
N LEU A 66 -1.21 -0.72 6.68
CA LEU A 66 0.24 -0.87 6.72
C LEU A 66 0.67 -1.97 5.75
N MET A 67 1.80 -1.76 5.07
CA MET A 67 2.35 -2.68 4.08
C MET A 67 3.79 -3.02 4.42
N GLY A 68 4.26 -4.18 3.92
CA GLY A 68 5.64 -4.59 4.11
C GLY A 68 5.95 -5.20 5.47
N THR A 69 4.94 -5.49 6.28
CA THR A 69 5.12 -6.10 7.60
C THR A 69 5.17 -7.64 7.50
N ASN A 70 4.32 -8.34 8.20
CA ASN A 70 4.47 -9.80 8.38
C ASN A 70 4.27 -10.63 7.12
N LEU A 71 3.17 -10.42 6.40
CA LEU A 71 2.78 -11.30 5.29
C LEU A 71 3.57 -11.04 4.01
N SER A 72 3.96 -9.81 3.77
CA SER A 72 4.74 -9.46 2.58
C SER A 72 6.23 -9.69 2.75
N ARG A 73 6.69 -9.94 3.97
CA ARG A 73 8.09 -10.29 4.32
C ARG A 73 9.11 -9.25 3.88
N ALA A 74 8.74 -7.98 3.86
CA ALA A 74 9.71 -6.90 3.66
C ALA A 74 10.61 -6.69 4.87
N GLY A 75 10.29 -7.34 6.00
CA GLY A 75 11.06 -7.22 7.23
C GLY A 75 10.85 -5.91 7.97
N LEU A 76 9.84 -5.13 7.60
CA LEU A 76 9.55 -3.88 8.26
C LEU A 76 8.77 -4.09 9.55
N SER A 77 9.15 -3.36 10.59
CA SER A 77 8.30 -3.20 11.77
C SER A 77 7.06 -2.37 11.38
N HIS A 78 6.05 -2.40 12.22
CA HIS A 78 4.84 -1.61 11.98
C HIS A 78 5.15 -0.11 11.96
N ASN A 79 6.04 0.37 12.84
CA ASN A 79 6.48 1.76 12.83
C ASN A 79 7.25 2.11 11.57
N ASP A 80 8.13 1.25 11.11
CA ASP A 80 8.90 1.50 9.89
C ASP A 80 7.99 1.53 8.66
N SER A 81 7.02 0.63 8.58
CA SER A 81 6.02 0.65 7.52
C SER A 81 5.25 1.98 7.50
N LEU A 82 4.81 2.43 8.67
CA LEU A 82 4.09 3.71 8.78
C LEU A 82 4.98 4.87 8.32
N ARG A 83 6.26 4.89 8.72
CA ARG A 83 7.21 5.93 8.29
C ARG A 83 7.43 5.95 6.80
N VAL A 84 7.60 4.78 6.19
CA VAL A 84 7.77 4.67 4.73
C VAL A 84 6.54 5.22 4.02
N ILE A 85 5.35 4.80 4.43
CA ILE A 85 4.10 5.23 3.81
C ILE A 85 3.91 6.74 3.96
N THR A 86 4.04 7.26 5.17
CA THR A 86 3.83 8.69 5.43
C THR A 86 4.87 9.55 4.72
N SER A 87 6.13 9.11 4.68
CA SER A 87 7.18 9.83 3.98
C SER A 87 6.92 9.92 2.48
N LEU A 88 6.44 8.85 1.88
CA LEU A 88 6.10 8.84 0.45
C LEU A 88 4.89 9.73 0.15
N PHE A 89 3.89 9.73 1.02
CA PHE A 89 2.76 10.61 0.84
C PHE A 89 3.13 12.07 0.98
N GLN A 90 4.07 12.41 1.86
CA GLN A 90 4.59 13.77 1.97
C GLN A 90 5.39 14.16 0.72
N LEU A 91 6.23 13.25 0.23
CA LEU A 91 7.06 13.49 -0.94
C LEU A 91 6.22 13.67 -2.21
N TYR A 92 5.16 12.90 -2.37
CA TYR A 92 4.28 12.93 -3.54
C TYR A 92 2.92 13.55 -3.23
N GLY A 93 2.88 14.52 -2.31
CA GLY A 93 1.64 15.17 -1.89
C GLY A 93 0.87 15.87 -3.01
N ASP A 94 1.56 16.29 -4.07
CA ASP A 94 0.93 16.89 -5.24
C ASP A 94 0.00 15.92 -5.99
N LYS A 95 0.14 14.62 -5.78
CA LYS A 95 -0.71 13.59 -6.38
C LYS A 95 -1.91 13.21 -5.49
N ILE A 96 -2.03 13.84 -4.34
CA ILE A 96 -3.09 13.54 -3.39
C ILE A 96 -4.09 14.70 -3.41
N HIS A 97 -5.27 14.44 -3.97
CA HIS A 97 -6.33 15.44 -4.10
C HIS A 97 -7.50 15.19 -3.13
N GLY A 98 -7.29 14.36 -2.13
CA GLY A 98 -8.27 14.04 -1.12
C GLY A 98 -7.60 13.68 0.18
N GLU A 99 -8.37 13.12 1.10
CA GLU A 99 -7.83 12.64 2.37
C GLU A 99 -7.29 11.24 2.22
N VAL A 100 -6.19 10.95 2.92
CA VAL A 100 -5.61 9.61 2.99
C VAL A 100 -5.58 9.17 4.45
N ASP A 101 -6.22 8.04 4.74
CA ASP A 101 -6.20 7.43 6.06
C ASP A 101 -5.35 6.17 6.01
N VAL A 102 -4.36 6.09 6.87
CA VAL A 102 -3.61 4.85 7.09
C VAL A 102 -4.27 4.11 8.26
N VAL A 103 -4.80 2.93 7.99
CA VAL A 103 -5.50 2.15 9.02
C VAL A 103 -4.57 1.10 9.61
N ILE A 104 -4.70 0.89 10.90
CA ILE A 104 -3.88 -0.05 11.65
C ILE A 104 -4.83 -1.07 12.27
N TYR A 105 -4.52 -2.36 12.07
CA TYR A 105 -5.29 -3.43 12.69
C TYR A 105 -5.32 -3.25 14.21
N LYS A 106 -6.49 -3.39 14.80
CA LYS A 106 -6.69 -3.13 16.24
C LYS A 106 -5.72 -3.90 17.14
N GLY A 107 -5.41 -5.14 16.77
CA GLY A 107 -4.46 -5.98 17.51
C GLY A 107 -3.02 -5.49 17.44
N ASP A 108 -2.69 -4.60 16.50
CA ASP A 108 -1.34 -4.08 16.29
C ASP A 108 -1.15 -2.65 16.81
N LYS A 109 -2.16 -2.06 17.43
CA LYS A 109 -2.10 -0.65 17.84
C LYS A 109 -0.94 -0.33 18.78
N ASP A 110 -0.52 -1.30 19.60
CA ASP A 110 0.59 -1.14 20.55
C ASP A 110 1.95 -1.25 19.88
N LYS A 111 2.00 -1.67 18.62
CA LYS A 111 3.22 -1.79 17.82
C LYS A 111 3.55 -0.52 17.05
N VAL A 112 2.71 0.48 17.16
CA VAL A 112 2.85 1.73 16.40
C VAL A 112 2.80 2.90 17.37
N THR A 113 3.73 3.83 17.22
CA THR A 113 3.73 5.10 17.94
C THR A 113 3.42 6.23 16.97
N LEU A 114 2.73 7.27 17.47
CA LEU A 114 2.39 8.42 16.65
C LEU A 114 3.47 9.51 16.68
N ASP A 115 4.59 9.25 17.31
CA ASP A 115 5.75 10.15 17.32
C ASP A 115 6.49 10.03 15.99
N ILE A 116 5.97 10.69 15.02
CA ILE A 116 6.52 10.67 13.67
C ILE A 116 7.11 12.05 13.36
#